data_e640849f36e9def6f46947ad0a4d9436
#
_entry.id   e640849f36e9def6f46947ad0a4d9436
#
_cell.length_a   1.000
_cell.length_b   1.000
_cell.length_c   1.000
_cell.angle_alpha   90.00
_cell.angle_beta   90.00
_cell.angle_gamma   90.00
#
_symmetry.space_group_name_H-M   'P 1'
#
loop_
_entity.id
_entity.type
_entity.pdbx_description
1 polymer ?
#
loop_
_entity_poly.entity_id
_entity_poly.type
_entity_poly.pdbx_seq_one_letter_code
_entity_poly.pdbx_strand_id
1 'polypeptide(L)'
;MEHKEIRGKRVILREQKEDDAEFFAYWFNHPLIMFQCGFTEPTDKEKKIKYINEYHKTEDSVWFTITDIDGSVIGETGLLRMFPAWHCTDLTIIIPDPEKQNKGYGTETIRLMLDMAFNEYKMNRVSIGVVGLNTDALEFYKKIGFRQEGIQEQGYYYNGEYSDFIMMRILREEW
;
A
#
# COMPACT_ATOMS: atom_id res chain seq x y z
N MET A 1 -11.84 -1.38 15.76
CA MET A 1 -10.70 -1.33 16.73
C MET A 1 -9.99 -0.01 16.51
N GLU A 2 -9.81 0.80 17.55
CA GLU A 2 -8.92 1.96 17.46
C GLU A 2 -7.50 1.42 17.26
N HIS A 3 -6.96 1.62 16.05
CA HIS A 3 -5.59 1.23 15.79
C HIS A 3 -4.65 2.24 16.42
N LYS A 4 -4.01 1.81 17.48
CA LYS A 4 -2.90 2.54 18.08
C LYS A 4 -1.81 2.75 17.03
N GLU A 5 -1.18 3.92 17.09
CA GLU A 5 0.03 4.23 16.36
C GLU A 5 1.07 3.09 16.48
N ILE A 6 1.62 2.64 15.34
CA ILE A 6 2.66 1.60 15.29
C ILE A 6 3.98 2.29 15.00
N ARG A 7 4.92 2.17 15.93
CA ARG A 7 6.23 2.80 15.81
C ARG A 7 7.29 1.80 15.37
N GLY A 8 7.89 2.08 14.22
CA GLY A 8 9.14 1.47 13.77
C GLY A 8 10.36 2.29 14.20
N LYS A 9 11.50 1.96 13.60
CA LYS A 9 12.76 2.71 13.81
C LYS A 9 12.86 3.96 12.94
N ARG A 10 12.22 3.94 11.76
CA ARG A 10 12.30 4.96 10.71
C ARG A 10 10.94 5.54 10.36
N VAL A 11 9.86 4.77 10.59
CA VAL A 11 8.50 5.13 10.24
C VAL A 11 7.56 5.02 11.42
N ILE A 12 6.51 5.80 11.36
CA ILE A 12 5.36 5.69 12.26
C ILE A 12 4.14 5.49 11.37
N LEU A 13 3.38 4.44 11.63
CA LEU A 13 2.08 4.20 11.01
C LEU A 13 1.02 4.69 11.96
N ARG A 14 0.24 5.67 11.53
CA ARG A 14 -0.82 6.27 12.33
C ARG A 14 -2.14 6.36 11.56
N GLU A 15 -3.23 6.50 12.28
CA GLU A 15 -4.52 6.77 11.65
C GLU A 15 -4.43 7.94 10.66
N GLN A 16 -5.09 7.80 9.52
CA GLN A 16 -5.20 8.85 8.52
C GLN A 16 -6.04 10.00 9.04
N LYS A 17 -5.62 11.22 8.74
CA LYS A 17 -6.31 12.46 9.12
C LYS A 17 -6.70 13.25 7.87
N GLU A 18 -7.70 14.10 7.98
CA GLU A 18 -8.10 14.98 6.88
C GLU A 18 -6.99 15.92 6.42
N ASP A 19 -6.10 16.33 7.34
CA ASP A 19 -4.93 17.14 7.00
C ASP A 19 -3.94 16.44 6.08
N ASP A 20 -3.91 15.10 6.06
CA ASP A 20 -3.05 14.32 5.17
C ASP A 20 -3.51 14.39 3.71
N ALA A 21 -4.77 14.74 3.49
CA ALA A 21 -5.38 14.76 2.16
C ALA A 21 -4.67 15.69 1.17
N GLU A 22 -4.07 16.78 1.66
CA GLU A 22 -3.33 17.71 0.81
C GLU A 22 -2.06 17.05 0.24
N PHE A 23 -1.30 16.31 1.07
CA PHE A 23 -0.13 15.55 0.63
C PHE A 23 -0.53 14.51 -0.43
N PHE A 24 -1.59 13.75 -0.17
CA PHE A 24 -2.03 12.71 -1.10
C PHE A 24 -2.58 13.31 -2.40
N ALA A 25 -3.36 14.39 -2.34
CA ALA A 25 -3.87 15.05 -3.54
C ALA A 25 -2.75 15.61 -4.42
N TYR A 26 -1.69 16.16 -3.83
CA TYR A 26 -0.52 16.64 -4.56
C TYR A 26 0.18 15.47 -5.29
N TRP A 27 0.56 14.43 -4.56
CA TRP A 27 1.38 13.35 -5.11
C TRP A 27 0.62 12.40 -6.03
N PHE A 28 -0.66 12.11 -5.75
CA PHE A 28 -1.43 11.15 -6.52
C PHE A 28 -1.88 11.67 -7.89
N ASN A 29 -1.68 12.95 -8.15
CA ASN A 29 -1.82 13.54 -9.49
C ASN A 29 -0.51 13.54 -10.29
N HIS A 30 0.59 13.12 -9.69
CA HIS A 30 1.84 13.01 -10.43
C HIS A 30 1.76 11.87 -11.47
N PRO A 31 2.07 12.11 -12.76
CA PRO A 31 1.86 11.12 -13.82
C PRO A 31 2.49 9.76 -13.56
N LEU A 32 3.69 9.72 -12.97
CA LEU A 32 4.37 8.48 -12.63
C LEU A 32 3.59 7.69 -11.55
N ILE A 33 3.07 8.38 -10.54
CA ILE A 33 2.30 7.75 -9.45
C ILE A 33 0.96 7.26 -9.99
N MET A 34 0.28 8.06 -10.80
CA MET A 34 -0.95 7.64 -11.47
C MET A 34 -0.72 6.35 -12.27
N PHE A 35 0.34 6.31 -13.06
CA PHE A 35 0.71 5.11 -13.83
C PHE A 35 1.02 3.92 -12.92
N GLN A 36 1.87 4.07 -11.91
CA GLN A 36 2.29 2.96 -11.04
C GLN A 36 1.18 2.41 -10.16
N CYS A 37 0.21 3.26 -9.79
CA CYS A 37 -0.90 2.90 -8.89
C CYS A 37 -2.22 2.62 -9.63
N GLY A 38 -2.27 2.83 -10.94
CA GLY A 38 -3.49 2.64 -11.73
C GLY A 38 -4.56 3.72 -11.51
N PHE A 39 -4.16 4.93 -11.11
CA PHE A 39 -5.09 6.03 -10.96
C PHE A 39 -5.44 6.61 -12.32
N THR A 40 -6.69 6.48 -12.72
CA THR A 40 -7.18 6.91 -14.04
C THR A 40 -7.75 8.33 -14.04
N GLU A 41 -8.07 8.86 -12.86
CA GLU A 41 -8.66 10.18 -12.70
C GLU A 41 -7.88 11.01 -11.68
N PRO A 42 -7.78 12.33 -11.92
CA PRO A 42 -7.19 13.23 -10.93
C PRO A 42 -8.00 13.25 -9.63
N THR A 43 -7.29 13.41 -8.54
CA THR A 43 -7.90 13.61 -7.22
C THR A 43 -7.66 15.03 -6.72
N ASP A 44 -8.41 15.43 -5.71
CA ASP A 44 -8.24 16.68 -4.99
C ASP A 44 -8.36 16.44 -3.50
N LYS A 45 -8.14 17.48 -2.71
CA LYS A 45 -8.21 17.39 -1.25
C LYS A 45 -9.58 16.90 -0.75
N GLU A 46 -10.67 17.38 -1.33
CA GLU A 46 -12.04 17.02 -0.91
C GLU A 46 -12.34 15.55 -1.20
N LYS A 47 -11.96 15.08 -2.39
CA LYS A 47 -12.07 13.66 -2.74
C LYS A 47 -11.24 12.78 -1.79
N LYS A 48 -10.02 13.18 -1.46
CA LYS A 48 -9.17 12.41 -0.51
C LYS A 48 -9.74 12.42 0.89
N ILE A 49 -10.28 13.53 1.40
CA ILE A 49 -11.01 13.56 2.68
C ILE A 49 -12.17 12.56 2.66
N LYS A 50 -12.94 12.56 1.58
CA LYS A 50 -14.04 11.59 1.42
C LYS A 50 -13.53 10.15 1.44
N TYR A 51 -12.43 9.84 0.73
CA TYR A 51 -11.81 8.51 0.76
C TYR A 51 -11.39 8.12 2.19
N ILE A 52 -10.71 9.00 2.91
CA ILE A 52 -10.28 8.76 4.29
C ILE A 52 -11.47 8.48 5.21
N ASN A 53 -12.56 9.22 5.07
CA ASN A 53 -13.70 9.13 5.99
C ASN A 53 -14.69 8.02 5.67
N GLU A 54 -14.85 7.67 4.39
CA GLU A 54 -15.90 6.74 3.95
C GLU A 54 -15.32 5.40 3.48
N TYR A 55 -14.28 5.40 2.64
CA TYR A 55 -13.79 4.19 2.00
C TYR A 55 -12.66 3.50 2.77
N HIS A 56 -11.87 4.26 3.53
CA HIS A 56 -10.80 3.69 4.35
C HIS A 56 -11.27 3.22 5.74
N LYS A 57 -12.54 3.44 6.08
CA LYS A 57 -13.15 3.03 7.37
C LYS A 57 -14.16 1.88 7.19
N THR A 58 -13.84 0.93 6.31
CA THR A 58 -14.65 -0.28 6.12
C THR A 58 -14.20 -1.40 7.08
N GLU A 59 -15.10 -2.36 7.35
CA GLU A 59 -14.79 -3.48 8.25
C GLU A 59 -13.73 -4.44 7.69
N ASP A 60 -13.54 -4.44 6.36
CA ASP A 60 -12.62 -5.32 5.63
C ASP A 60 -11.31 -4.62 5.24
N SER A 61 -11.03 -3.46 5.80
CA SER A 61 -9.79 -2.75 5.55
C SER A 61 -9.25 -2.03 6.77
N VAL A 62 -7.96 -1.77 6.77
CA VAL A 62 -7.30 -0.88 7.71
C VAL A 62 -6.25 -0.07 6.98
N TRP A 63 -6.25 1.24 7.22
CA TRP A 63 -5.39 2.18 6.53
C TRP A 63 -4.57 3.02 7.49
N PHE A 64 -3.35 3.34 7.08
CA PHE A 64 -2.44 4.19 7.82
C PHE A 64 -1.80 5.25 6.93
N THR A 65 -1.61 6.41 7.50
CA THR A 65 -0.62 7.36 7.01
C THR A 65 0.76 6.91 7.48
N ILE A 66 1.71 6.86 6.57
CA ILE A 66 3.12 6.62 6.87
C ILE A 66 3.75 7.98 7.12
N THR A 67 4.35 8.16 8.29
CA THR A 67 5.20 9.32 8.56
C THR A 67 6.64 8.86 8.82
N ASP A 68 7.61 9.76 8.63
CA ASP A 68 8.93 9.56 9.21
C ASP A 68 8.89 9.81 10.73
N ILE A 69 10.02 9.62 11.40
CA ILE A 69 10.10 9.77 12.87
C ILE A 69 9.92 11.21 13.32
N ASP A 70 10.07 12.19 12.43
CA ASP A 70 9.86 13.61 12.70
C ASP A 70 8.39 14.00 12.53
N GLY A 71 7.55 13.07 12.08
CA GLY A 71 6.10 13.25 11.90
C GLY A 71 5.70 13.77 10.51
N SER A 72 6.66 13.92 9.58
CA SER A 72 6.34 14.33 8.21
C SER A 72 5.66 13.19 7.45
N VAL A 73 4.53 13.48 6.79
CA VAL A 73 3.83 12.51 5.94
C VAL A 73 4.72 12.12 4.76
N ILE A 74 4.89 10.82 4.53
CA ILE A 74 5.70 10.27 3.43
C ILE A 74 4.93 9.31 2.54
N GLY A 75 3.72 8.88 2.94
CA GLY A 75 2.92 7.96 2.14
C GLY A 75 1.72 7.38 2.89
N GLU A 76 1.12 6.38 2.28
CA GLU A 76 0.05 5.59 2.89
C GLU A 76 0.26 4.09 2.69
N THR A 77 -0.36 3.29 3.55
CA THR A 77 -0.38 1.83 3.47
C THR A 77 -1.67 1.29 4.06
N GLY A 78 -2.05 0.07 3.66
CA GLY A 78 -3.23 -0.57 4.22
C GLY A 78 -3.29 -2.07 3.95
N LEU A 79 -4.09 -2.75 4.75
CA LEU A 79 -4.60 -4.09 4.46
C LEU A 79 -6.02 -3.94 3.93
N LEU A 80 -6.31 -4.59 2.82
CA LEU A 80 -7.53 -4.42 2.05
C LEU A 80 -8.21 -5.76 1.82
N ARG A 81 -9.52 -5.71 1.58
CA ARG A 81 -10.26 -6.93 1.26
C ARG A 81 -9.92 -8.07 2.22
N MET A 82 -9.86 -7.73 3.50
CA MET A 82 -9.64 -8.74 4.54
C MET A 82 -10.78 -9.74 4.54
N PHE A 83 -10.46 -11.02 4.35
CA PHE A 83 -11.42 -12.10 4.35
C PHE A 83 -11.06 -13.12 5.44
N PRO A 84 -11.51 -12.89 6.69
CA PRO A 84 -11.12 -13.72 7.83
C PRO A 84 -11.44 -15.20 7.67
N ALA A 85 -12.54 -15.54 7.00
CA ALA A 85 -12.94 -16.94 6.78
C ALA A 85 -11.91 -17.73 5.95
N TRP A 86 -11.13 -17.08 5.10
CA TRP A 86 -10.06 -17.68 4.30
C TRP A 86 -8.66 -17.27 4.78
N HIS A 87 -8.59 -16.48 5.84
CA HIS A 87 -7.35 -15.96 6.39
C HIS A 87 -6.47 -15.26 5.34
N CYS A 88 -7.07 -14.45 4.48
CA CYS A 88 -6.36 -13.73 3.42
C CYS A 88 -6.69 -12.24 3.41
N THR A 89 -5.73 -11.45 2.92
CA THR A 89 -5.85 -10.00 2.72
C THR A 89 -4.91 -9.54 1.63
N ASP A 90 -5.14 -8.36 1.10
CA ASP A 90 -4.22 -7.68 0.21
C ASP A 90 -3.51 -6.54 0.95
N LEU A 91 -2.28 -6.30 0.56
CA LEU A 91 -1.45 -5.20 1.05
C LEU A 91 -1.35 -4.12 -0.04
N THR A 92 -1.39 -2.86 0.38
CA THR A 92 -1.01 -1.73 -0.45
C THR A 92 -0.02 -0.84 0.26
N ILE A 93 0.88 -0.21 -0.49
CA ILE A 93 1.82 0.79 0.01
C ILE A 93 2.17 1.77 -1.12
N ILE A 94 2.14 3.07 -0.80
CA ILE A 94 2.53 4.14 -1.72
C ILE A 94 3.42 5.12 -0.96
N ILE A 95 4.69 5.21 -1.35
CA ILE A 95 5.63 6.25 -0.93
C ILE A 95 6.03 7.01 -2.20
N PRO A 96 5.31 8.08 -2.52
CA PRO A 96 5.38 8.69 -3.85
C PRO A 96 6.61 9.58 -4.07
N ASP A 97 7.17 10.16 -3.02
CA ASP A 97 8.33 11.06 -3.11
C ASP A 97 9.61 10.27 -3.42
N PRO A 98 10.26 10.49 -4.59
CA PRO A 98 11.51 9.83 -4.93
C PRO A 98 12.62 10.08 -3.90
N GLU A 99 12.62 11.23 -3.23
CA GLU A 99 13.61 11.54 -2.19
C GLU A 99 13.44 10.70 -0.93
N LYS A 100 12.26 10.11 -0.73
CA LYS A 100 11.97 9.20 0.39
C LYS A 100 12.17 7.73 0.03
N GLN A 101 12.40 7.40 -1.24
CA GLN A 101 12.66 6.03 -1.68
C GLN A 101 14.09 5.57 -1.37
N ASN A 102 14.31 4.26 -1.37
CA ASN A 102 15.61 3.61 -1.11
C ASN A 102 16.27 3.96 0.25
N LYS A 103 15.51 4.50 1.20
CA LYS A 103 15.96 4.84 2.57
C LYS A 103 15.47 3.84 3.63
N GLY A 104 14.86 2.73 3.20
CA GLY A 104 14.36 1.67 4.09
C GLY A 104 12.95 1.91 4.63
N TYR A 105 12.30 3.03 4.33
CA TYR A 105 10.94 3.33 4.78
C TYR A 105 9.93 2.29 4.30
N GLY A 106 9.93 1.95 3.01
CA GLY A 106 9.02 0.96 2.44
C GLY A 106 9.21 -0.44 3.03
N THR A 107 10.47 -0.86 3.20
CA THR A 107 10.79 -2.17 3.79
C THR A 107 10.28 -2.27 5.22
N GLU A 108 10.50 -1.24 6.02
CA GLU A 108 10.06 -1.24 7.41
C GLU A 108 8.53 -1.17 7.51
N THR A 109 7.89 -0.33 6.70
CA THR A 109 6.42 -0.26 6.61
C THR A 109 5.81 -1.62 6.31
N ILE A 110 6.30 -2.32 5.26
CA ILE A 110 5.76 -3.63 4.89
C ILE A 110 5.96 -4.65 6.01
N ARG A 111 7.11 -4.64 6.70
CA ARG A 111 7.33 -5.54 7.84
C ARG A 111 6.32 -5.31 8.95
N LEU A 112 6.07 -4.08 9.32
CA LEU A 112 5.06 -3.75 10.33
C LEU A 112 3.66 -4.19 9.90
N MET A 113 3.32 -3.99 8.63
CA MET A 113 2.01 -4.41 8.08
C MET A 113 1.87 -5.94 8.01
N LEU A 114 2.94 -6.67 7.66
CA LEU A 114 2.93 -8.14 7.66
C LEU A 114 2.84 -8.69 9.08
N ASP A 115 3.56 -8.11 10.04
CA ASP A 115 3.45 -8.48 11.45
C ASP A 115 2.02 -8.28 11.96
N MET A 116 1.39 -7.17 11.62
CA MET A 116 -0.02 -6.92 11.94
C MET A 116 -0.93 -7.96 11.28
N ALA A 117 -0.79 -8.19 9.97
CA ALA A 117 -1.62 -9.13 9.23
C ALA A 117 -1.56 -10.54 9.83
N PHE A 118 -0.34 -11.04 10.09
CA PHE A 118 -0.14 -12.40 10.56
C PHE A 118 -0.41 -12.57 12.06
N ASN A 119 -0.03 -11.60 12.89
CA ASN A 119 -0.08 -11.74 14.34
C ASN A 119 -1.33 -11.16 14.98
N GLU A 120 -1.88 -10.05 14.46
CA GLU A 120 -3.10 -9.44 15.02
C GLU A 120 -4.35 -9.95 14.30
N TYR A 121 -4.40 -9.85 12.97
CA TYR A 121 -5.53 -10.28 12.16
C TYR A 121 -5.57 -11.79 11.87
N LYS A 122 -4.54 -12.55 12.27
CA LYS A 122 -4.45 -14.01 12.09
C LYS A 122 -4.57 -14.45 10.63
N MET A 123 -4.15 -13.59 9.70
CA MET A 123 -4.09 -13.95 8.29
C MET A 123 -3.02 -15.02 8.06
N ASN A 124 -3.23 -15.84 7.04
CA ASN A 124 -2.26 -16.84 6.57
C ASN A 124 -1.58 -16.40 5.29
N ARG A 125 -2.23 -15.52 4.54
CA ARG A 125 -1.81 -15.08 3.23
C ARG A 125 -1.99 -13.59 3.04
N VAL A 126 -0.93 -12.91 2.57
CA VAL A 126 -0.98 -11.52 2.15
C VAL A 126 -0.57 -11.44 0.68
N SER A 127 -1.43 -10.83 -0.14
CA SER A 127 -1.21 -10.65 -1.58
C SER A 127 -0.90 -9.20 -1.90
N ILE A 128 -0.24 -8.98 -3.03
CA ILE A 128 -0.07 -7.65 -3.63
C ILE A 128 -0.07 -7.78 -5.14
N GLY A 129 -0.69 -6.82 -5.82
CA GLY A 129 -0.68 -6.73 -7.26
C GLY A 129 0.23 -5.60 -7.73
N VAL A 130 0.96 -5.82 -8.80
CA VAL A 130 1.94 -4.85 -9.33
C VAL A 130 1.79 -4.75 -10.84
N VAL A 131 1.75 -3.53 -11.36
CA VAL A 131 1.83 -3.30 -12.81
C VAL A 131 3.12 -3.89 -13.34
N GLY A 132 3.05 -4.74 -14.36
CA GLY A 132 4.19 -5.50 -14.87
C GLY A 132 5.37 -4.63 -15.36
N LEU A 133 5.08 -3.40 -15.78
CA LEU A 133 6.10 -2.42 -16.17
C LEU A 133 6.81 -1.77 -14.98
N ASN A 134 6.29 -1.90 -13.75
CA ASN A 134 6.93 -1.40 -12.54
C ASN A 134 7.94 -2.42 -11.99
N THR A 135 9.03 -2.60 -12.72
CA THR A 135 10.07 -3.59 -12.40
C THR A 135 10.75 -3.33 -11.06
N ASP A 136 10.89 -2.07 -10.66
CA ASP A 136 11.49 -1.69 -9.38
C ASP A 136 10.63 -2.18 -8.20
N ALA A 137 9.31 -2.04 -8.30
CA ALA A 137 8.40 -2.57 -7.29
C ALA A 137 8.43 -4.09 -7.23
N LEU A 138 8.47 -4.78 -8.38
CA LEU A 138 8.56 -6.24 -8.43
C LEU A 138 9.83 -6.75 -7.72
N GLU A 139 10.98 -6.16 -8.01
CA GLU A 139 12.24 -6.52 -7.35
C GLU A 139 12.25 -6.16 -5.86
N PHE A 140 11.63 -5.04 -5.49
CA PHE A 140 11.47 -4.64 -4.11
C PHE A 140 10.66 -5.67 -3.30
N TYR A 141 9.50 -6.10 -3.80
CA TYR A 141 8.68 -7.09 -3.11
C TYR A 141 9.34 -8.46 -3.05
N LYS A 142 10.05 -8.90 -4.11
CA LYS A 142 10.84 -10.13 -4.08
C LYS A 142 11.90 -10.11 -2.98
N LYS A 143 12.62 -8.98 -2.80
CA LYS A 143 13.62 -8.82 -1.73
C LYS A 143 13.04 -8.89 -0.32
N ILE A 144 11.77 -8.53 -0.15
CA ILE A 144 11.07 -8.66 1.13
C ILE A 144 10.66 -10.11 1.41
N GLY A 145 10.46 -10.92 0.36
CA GLY A 145 10.04 -12.31 0.49
C GLY A 145 8.76 -12.66 -0.27
N PHE A 146 8.15 -11.68 -0.95
CA PHE A 146 7.00 -11.98 -1.79
C PHE A 146 7.42 -12.83 -2.99
N ARG A 147 6.56 -13.79 -3.35
CA ARG A 147 6.74 -14.66 -4.51
C ARG A 147 5.66 -14.37 -5.53
N GLN A 148 6.05 -14.31 -6.78
CA GLN A 148 5.09 -14.24 -7.89
C GLN A 148 4.31 -15.55 -7.95
N GLU A 149 3.00 -15.47 -8.10
CA GLU A 149 2.11 -16.62 -8.20
C GLU A 149 1.29 -16.66 -9.48
N GLY A 150 1.17 -15.52 -10.17
CA GLY A 150 0.41 -15.46 -11.41
C GLY A 150 0.62 -14.17 -12.16
N ILE A 151 0.09 -14.17 -13.37
CA ILE A 151 0.04 -13.02 -14.27
C ILE A 151 -1.40 -12.91 -14.76
N GLN A 152 -1.98 -11.73 -14.61
CA GLN A 152 -3.20 -11.36 -15.30
C GLN A 152 -2.77 -10.71 -16.62
N GLU A 153 -2.78 -11.48 -17.70
CA GLU A 153 -2.39 -11.00 -19.03
C GLU A 153 -3.28 -9.84 -19.42
N GLN A 154 -2.67 -8.71 -19.83
CA GLN A 154 -3.36 -7.47 -20.16
C GLN A 154 -4.34 -6.98 -19.07
N GLY A 155 -4.07 -7.32 -17.82
CA GLY A 155 -4.90 -6.97 -16.66
C GLY A 155 -4.82 -5.50 -16.24
N TYR A 156 -3.98 -4.70 -16.90
CA TYR A 156 -3.80 -3.29 -16.64
C TYR A 156 -3.89 -2.49 -17.95
N TYR A 157 -4.61 -1.37 -17.92
CA TYR A 157 -4.77 -0.48 -19.07
C TYR A 157 -4.51 0.96 -18.64
N TYR A 158 -3.57 1.64 -19.33
CA TYR A 158 -3.24 3.03 -19.05
C TYR A 158 -2.78 3.73 -20.33
N ASN A 159 -3.28 4.93 -20.57
CA ASN A 159 -2.93 5.77 -21.73
C ASN A 159 -3.01 5.07 -23.09
N GLY A 160 -4.00 4.20 -23.29
CA GLY A 160 -4.19 3.51 -24.56
C GLY A 160 -3.44 2.20 -24.71
N GLU A 161 -2.64 1.80 -23.72
CA GLU A 161 -1.83 0.58 -23.78
C GLU A 161 -2.21 -0.43 -22.71
N TYR A 162 -2.18 -1.70 -23.06
CA TYR A 162 -2.34 -2.81 -22.12
C TYR A 162 -0.98 -3.25 -21.57
N SER A 163 -0.98 -3.67 -20.35
CA SER A 163 0.16 -4.30 -19.69
C SER A 163 -0.32 -5.42 -18.77
N ASP A 164 0.56 -6.34 -18.46
CA ASP A 164 0.28 -7.40 -17.52
C ASP A 164 0.20 -6.84 -16.10
N PHE A 165 -0.60 -7.50 -15.27
CA PHE A 165 -0.68 -7.24 -13.84
C PHE A 165 -0.16 -8.46 -13.08
N ILE A 166 0.91 -8.27 -12.34
CA ILE A 166 1.64 -9.35 -11.69
C ILE A 166 1.10 -9.56 -10.28
N MET A 167 0.65 -10.78 -10.01
CA MET A 167 0.17 -11.19 -8.70
C MET A 167 1.31 -11.77 -7.88
N MET A 168 1.53 -11.22 -6.69
CA MET A 168 2.53 -11.69 -5.75
C MET A 168 1.88 -11.99 -4.40
N ARG A 169 2.49 -12.87 -3.61
CA ARG A 169 2.00 -13.23 -2.28
C ARG A 169 3.13 -13.59 -1.32
N ILE A 170 2.85 -13.51 -0.03
CA ILE A 170 3.66 -14.07 1.03
C ILE A 170 2.76 -14.86 1.99
N LEU A 171 3.21 -16.03 2.45
CA LEU A 171 2.51 -16.85 3.42
C LEU A 171 3.10 -16.65 4.81
N ARG A 172 2.27 -16.86 5.83
CA ARG A 172 2.68 -16.73 7.23
C ARG A 172 3.90 -17.59 7.57
N GLU A 173 3.98 -18.81 7.04
CA GLU A 173 5.09 -19.73 7.27
C GLU A 173 6.40 -19.33 6.59
N GLU A 174 6.35 -18.39 5.67
CA GLU A 174 7.50 -17.85 4.94
C GLU A 174 8.02 -16.53 5.55
N TRP A 175 7.27 -15.98 6.52
CA TRP A 175 7.56 -14.72 7.23
C TRP A 175 8.29 -14.92 8.60
#